data_0a60e38dbecc36a68381a5903dcc1cec
#
_entry.id   0a60e38dbecc36a68381a5903dcc1cec
#
_cell.length_a   1.000
_cell.length_b   1.000
_cell.length_c   1.000
_cell.angle_alpha   90.00
_cell.angle_beta   90.00
_cell.angle_gamma   90.00
#
_symmetry.space_group_name_H-M   'P 1'
#
loop_
_entity.id
_entity.type
_entity.pdbx_description
1 polymer ?
#
loop_
_entity_poly.entity_id
_entity_poly.type
_entity_poly.pdbx_seq_one_letter_code
_entity_poly.pdbx_strand_id
1 'polypeptide(L)'
;MLTRELLASYIDAGAGRIKADMAVMGGTLINVNTGEYYQADVAIYKGKITAVEKDISDYVDEHTKIIDAKGKYLAPGLIDCHVHVECSKMSMTRFAEAVVPHGTTSIVSGLDEYISVIGVDGLEDIFKEIDASPLKVFWALPYKTPYTIPKSTIAYNVTAKDHERYHQDSRCYGIWELVREAVMTKDQDTLDAIVEAEKRHRPIFGCSPLARGKDLNEYLMSGVRVDHESYDHEEFLEKARKGIHTIIRESAVTKFLNENVRAITECCPGMARHTSFCSDDVHARGILAHGHIDHIVRLAIKAGVAPMTAIQMGTINAAEAYQIDDHVGSIAPGKDADILLVDQPGTFQVETVISKGQLITEKGENRFDYQIPARQSSLTDTVKHALLTADDFATHVNIEEGAALVETIHSVGPFMRKRRDVELEVKDGIVCPSAEKDVAMVSVIERYGIHGHMSKGFISGWSFNKGAIATTASPDDNNLVVAGASREDMALAANTLIGQGGGQVVVIDGKIISFLPLPIAGIASDLAPEELAKKEIELEEGAKEIGSSLPDPIFYLSFLPITAIPDLAITDGGCVDYTKLRYFDPILEVKEN
;
A
#
# COMPACT_ATOMS: atom_id res chain seq x y z
N MET A 1 -6.12 -23.25 -14.04
CA MET A 1 -7.59 -23.42 -14.15
C MET A 1 -8.01 -24.81 -13.64
N LEU A 2 -9.12 -24.89 -12.88
CA LEU A 2 -9.68 -26.16 -12.43
C LEU A 2 -10.26 -26.92 -13.63
N THR A 3 -9.75 -28.13 -13.89
CA THR A 3 -10.31 -29.04 -14.91
C THR A 3 -11.10 -30.15 -14.23
N ARG A 4 -11.91 -30.88 -15.00
CA ARG A 4 -12.68 -32.03 -14.48
C ARG A 4 -11.75 -33.12 -13.91
N GLU A 5 -10.64 -33.38 -14.59
CA GLU A 5 -9.64 -34.39 -14.20
C GLU A 5 -8.92 -33.97 -12.91
N LEU A 6 -8.58 -32.68 -12.78
CA LEU A 6 -7.97 -32.15 -11.56
C LEU A 6 -8.95 -32.20 -10.38
N LEU A 7 -10.21 -31.80 -10.59
CA LEU A 7 -11.24 -31.91 -9.56
C LEU A 7 -11.46 -33.35 -9.10
N ALA A 8 -11.52 -34.31 -10.05
CA ALA A 8 -11.63 -35.73 -9.72
C ALA A 8 -10.42 -36.20 -8.87
N SER A 9 -9.20 -35.75 -9.22
CA SER A 9 -8.01 -36.09 -8.44
C SER A 9 -8.03 -35.49 -7.02
N TYR A 10 -8.56 -34.27 -6.84
CA TYR A 10 -8.75 -33.70 -5.49
C TYR A 10 -9.77 -34.51 -4.65
N ILE A 11 -10.89 -34.93 -5.26
CA ILE A 11 -11.89 -35.78 -4.59
C ILE A 11 -11.26 -37.11 -4.16
N ASP A 12 -10.46 -37.72 -5.02
CA ASP A 12 -9.76 -38.98 -4.71
C ASP A 12 -8.68 -38.81 -3.64
N ALA A 13 -7.94 -37.68 -3.66
CA ALA A 13 -6.98 -37.35 -2.61
C ALA A 13 -7.67 -37.10 -1.26
N GLY A 14 -8.82 -36.40 -1.25
CA GLY A 14 -9.64 -36.18 -0.03
C GLY A 14 -10.20 -37.47 0.57
N ALA A 15 -10.28 -38.54 -0.23
CA ALA A 15 -10.69 -39.87 0.21
C ALA A 15 -9.51 -40.83 0.51
N GLY A 16 -8.26 -40.35 0.46
CA GLY A 16 -7.04 -41.15 0.66
C GLY A 16 -6.70 -42.14 -0.47
N ARG A 17 -7.45 -42.11 -1.59
CA ARG A 17 -7.18 -42.95 -2.78
C ARG A 17 -5.95 -42.49 -3.56
N ILE A 18 -5.68 -41.20 -3.55
CA ILE A 18 -4.42 -40.60 -4.04
C ILE A 18 -3.67 -40.08 -2.81
N LYS A 19 -2.38 -40.39 -2.72
CA LYS A 19 -1.54 -39.98 -1.60
C LYS A 19 -1.14 -38.51 -1.69
N ALA A 20 -0.90 -37.91 -0.55
CA ALA A 20 -0.50 -36.51 -0.42
C ALA A 20 0.91 -36.27 -0.97
N ASP A 21 1.13 -35.13 -1.58
CA ASP A 21 2.48 -34.67 -1.96
C ASP A 21 3.28 -34.23 -0.72
N MET A 22 2.56 -33.66 0.26
CA MET A 22 3.12 -33.19 1.53
C MET A 22 2.14 -33.44 2.67
N ALA A 23 2.67 -33.67 3.87
CA ALA A 23 1.90 -33.80 5.08
C ALA A 23 2.55 -33.01 6.24
N VAL A 24 1.74 -32.30 7.02
CA VAL A 24 2.17 -31.62 8.25
C VAL A 24 1.65 -32.44 9.43
N MET A 25 2.56 -32.97 10.26
CA MET A 25 2.20 -33.97 11.26
C MET A 25 2.61 -33.58 12.68
N GLY A 26 1.76 -33.92 13.66
CA GLY A 26 2.05 -33.80 15.10
C GLY A 26 1.83 -32.40 15.67
N GLY A 27 1.19 -31.49 14.94
CA GLY A 27 0.93 -30.13 15.37
C GLY A 27 -0.39 -29.95 16.14
N THR A 28 -0.54 -28.81 16.81
CA THR A 28 -1.81 -28.38 17.40
C THR A 28 -2.48 -27.40 16.44
N LEU A 29 -3.62 -27.76 15.86
CA LEU A 29 -4.36 -26.90 14.96
C LEU A 29 -4.99 -25.72 15.72
N ILE A 30 -4.81 -24.52 15.21
CA ILE A 30 -5.58 -23.33 15.55
C ILE A 30 -6.78 -23.31 14.60
N ASN A 31 -7.90 -23.89 15.04
CA ASN A 31 -9.11 -23.91 14.21
C ASN A 31 -9.85 -22.58 14.34
N VAL A 32 -9.61 -21.67 13.41
CA VAL A 32 -10.21 -20.33 13.39
C VAL A 32 -11.72 -20.36 13.09
N ASN A 33 -12.25 -21.46 12.49
CA ASN A 33 -13.68 -21.59 12.21
C ASN A 33 -14.49 -21.84 13.49
N THR A 34 -13.93 -22.62 14.45
CA THR A 34 -14.61 -23.00 15.69
C THR A 34 -14.05 -22.33 16.94
N GLY A 35 -12.87 -21.68 16.83
CA GLY A 35 -12.18 -21.06 17.96
C GLY A 35 -11.50 -22.06 18.89
N GLU A 36 -11.16 -23.26 18.41
CA GLU A 36 -10.61 -24.37 19.20
C GLU A 36 -9.13 -24.63 18.89
N TYR A 37 -8.45 -25.26 19.86
CA TYR A 37 -7.10 -25.81 19.71
C TYR A 37 -7.15 -27.33 19.92
N TYR A 38 -6.69 -28.11 18.94
CA TYR A 38 -6.65 -29.57 19.05
C TYR A 38 -5.56 -30.19 18.17
N GLN A 39 -5.14 -31.41 18.50
CA GLN A 39 -4.15 -32.15 17.71
C GLN A 39 -4.74 -32.55 16.37
N ALA A 40 -4.08 -32.18 15.28
CA ALA A 40 -4.46 -32.60 13.94
C ALA A 40 -3.24 -32.65 13.02
N ASP A 41 -3.28 -33.58 12.09
CA ASP A 41 -2.38 -33.70 10.96
C ASP A 41 -3.07 -33.17 9.70
N VAL A 42 -2.31 -32.66 8.75
CA VAL A 42 -2.83 -32.05 7.52
C VAL A 42 -2.20 -32.72 6.30
N ALA A 43 -3.02 -33.26 5.39
CA ALA A 43 -2.57 -33.79 4.10
C ALA A 43 -2.77 -32.77 3.00
N ILE A 44 -1.79 -32.65 2.09
CA ILE A 44 -1.76 -31.67 1.01
C ILE A 44 -1.50 -32.41 -0.31
N TYR A 45 -2.31 -32.12 -1.33
CA TYR A 45 -2.13 -32.63 -2.68
C TYR A 45 -2.30 -31.50 -3.72
N LYS A 46 -1.31 -31.32 -4.56
CA LYS A 46 -1.28 -30.29 -5.63
C LYS A 46 -1.74 -28.90 -5.14
N GLY A 47 -1.17 -28.46 -4.03
CA GLY A 47 -1.42 -27.13 -3.46
C GLY A 47 -2.72 -26.95 -2.70
N LYS A 48 -3.56 -28.01 -2.58
CA LYS A 48 -4.80 -27.99 -1.80
C LYS A 48 -4.68 -28.85 -0.54
N ILE A 49 -5.31 -28.39 0.55
CA ILE A 49 -5.54 -29.21 1.74
C ILE A 49 -6.58 -30.27 1.38
N THR A 50 -6.27 -31.54 1.59
CA THR A 50 -7.15 -32.67 1.25
C THR A 50 -7.70 -33.38 2.45
N ALA A 51 -7.00 -33.35 3.59
CA ALA A 51 -7.50 -33.88 4.86
C ALA A 51 -6.96 -33.07 6.04
N VAL A 52 -7.76 -32.98 7.10
CA VAL A 52 -7.40 -32.44 8.42
C VAL A 52 -7.98 -33.40 9.44
N GLU A 53 -7.13 -34.31 9.94
CA GLU A 53 -7.57 -35.41 10.78
C GLU A 53 -6.61 -35.64 11.96
N LYS A 54 -7.02 -36.36 12.95
CA LYS A 54 -6.13 -36.76 14.06
C LYS A 54 -5.04 -37.74 13.64
N ASP A 55 -5.30 -38.51 12.60
CA ASP A 55 -4.40 -39.49 12.00
C ASP A 55 -4.63 -39.50 10.48
N ILE A 56 -3.59 -39.20 9.72
CA ILE A 56 -3.59 -39.17 8.24
C ILE A 56 -2.73 -40.32 7.65
N SER A 57 -2.47 -41.40 8.38
CA SER A 57 -1.68 -42.54 7.90
C SER A 57 -2.18 -43.12 6.58
N ASP A 58 -3.50 -43.10 6.35
CA ASP A 58 -4.12 -43.53 5.09
C ASP A 58 -3.90 -42.55 3.92
N TYR A 59 -3.41 -41.34 4.16
CA TYR A 59 -3.19 -40.29 3.16
C TYR A 59 -1.73 -40.19 2.72
N VAL A 60 -0.79 -40.85 3.39
CA VAL A 60 0.65 -40.72 3.15
C VAL A 60 1.26 -42.02 2.63
N ASP A 61 2.40 -41.93 1.96
CA ASP A 61 3.27 -43.03 1.56
C ASP A 61 4.75 -42.60 1.61
N GLU A 62 5.65 -43.43 1.07
CA GLU A 62 7.09 -43.18 1.03
C GLU A 62 7.52 -41.99 0.16
N HIS A 63 6.63 -41.47 -0.69
CA HIS A 63 6.88 -40.31 -1.55
C HIS A 63 6.35 -39.01 -0.94
N THR A 64 5.53 -39.09 0.12
CA THR A 64 4.96 -37.92 0.79
C THR A 64 6.04 -37.17 1.56
N LYS A 65 6.23 -35.88 1.30
CA LYS A 65 7.12 -35.02 2.08
C LYS A 65 6.50 -34.74 3.44
N ILE A 66 7.15 -35.20 4.51
CA ILE A 66 6.67 -34.97 5.89
C ILE A 66 7.30 -33.71 6.48
N ILE A 67 6.47 -32.83 7.01
CA ILE A 67 6.86 -31.69 7.83
C ILE A 67 6.50 -32.01 9.30
N ASP A 68 7.52 -32.10 10.15
CA ASP A 68 7.34 -32.36 11.58
C ASP A 68 6.92 -31.08 12.31
N ALA A 69 5.70 -31.07 12.83
CA ALA A 69 5.12 -29.95 13.57
C ALA A 69 4.97 -30.22 15.07
N LYS A 70 5.67 -31.24 15.61
CA LYS A 70 5.59 -31.55 17.05
C LYS A 70 5.96 -30.35 17.92
N GLY A 71 5.07 -30.04 18.87
CA GLY A 71 5.25 -28.89 19.77
C GLY A 71 5.00 -27.53 19.15
N LYS A 72 4.51 -27.48 17.90
CA LYS A 72 4.12 -26.26 17.20
C LYS A 72 2.62 -26.17 17.03
N TYR A 73 2.15 -24.96 16.77
CA TYR A 73 0.76 -24.70 16.40
C TYR A 73 0.66 -24.46 14.89
N LEU A 74 -0.41 -24.98 14.29
CA LEU A 74 -0.72 -24.80 12.87
C LEU A 74 -1.73 -23.67 12.73
N ALA A 75 -1.32 -22.54 12.20
CA ALA A 75 -2.18 -21.41 11.88
C ALA A 75 -2.41 -21.30 10.37
N PRO A 76 -3.55 -20.76 9.91
CA PRO A 76 -3.72 -20.40 8.50
C PRO A 76 -2.74 -19.30 8.09
N GLY A 77 -2.43 -19.22 6.80
CA GLY A 77 -1.70 -18.09 6.25
C GLY A 77 -2.41 -16.77 6.52
N LEU A 78 -1.64 -15.74 6.88
CA LEU A 78 -2.14 -14.41 7.18
C LEU A 78 -2.54 -13.67 5.91
N ILE A 79 -3.52 -12.78 6.03
CA ILE A 79 -4.08 -11.98 4.94
C ILE A 79 -3.91 -10.50 5.28
N ASP A 80 -3.25 -9.76 4.39
CA ASP A 80 -3.27 -8.31 4.44
C ASP A 80 -4.48 -7.79 3.64
N CYS A 81 -5.38 -7.13 4.34
CA CYS A 81 -6.65 -6.69 3.77
C CYS A 81 -6.54 -5.49 2.83
N HIS A 82 -5.44 -4.72 2.93
CA HIS A 82 -5.26 -3.51 2.14
C HIS A 82 -3.79 -3.12 2.16
N VAL A 83 -3.13 -3.18 1.01
CA VAL A 83 -1.74 -2.77 0.88
C VAL A 83 -1.45 -2.17 -0.48
N HIS A 84 -0.78 -1.00 -0.46
CA HIS A 84 -0.14 -0.42 -1.63
C HIS A 84 1.28 -0.99 -1.72
N VAL A 85 1.44 -2.08 -2.48
CA VAL A 85 2.74 -2.75 -2.65
C VAL A 85 3.79 -1.78 -3.17
N GLU A 86 3.38 -0.85 -4.00
CA GLU A 86 4.20 0.19 -4.63
C GLU A 86 4.83 1.14 -3.60
N CYS A 87 4.15 1.41 -2.50
CA CYS A 87 4.69 2.23 -1.39
C CYS A 87 5.91 1.59 -0.73
N SER A 88 6.05 0.26 -0.84
CA SER A 88 7.26 -0.45 -0.41
C SER A 88 8.47 -0.24 -1.31
N LYS A 89 8.26 0.25 -2.55
CA LYS A 89 9.25 0.41 -3.62
C LYS A 89 9.87 -0.93 -4.08
N MET A 90 9.33 -2.05 -3.65
CA MET A 90 9.72 -3.39 -4.08
C MET A 90 8.94 -3.82 -5.31
N SER A 91 9.58 -4.56 -6.25
CA SER A 91 8.83 -5.34 -7.23
C SER A 91 7.97 -6.39 -6.54
N MET A 92 6.97 -6.93 -7.24
CA MET A 92 6.06 -7.93 -6.67
C MET A 92 6.79 -9.15 -6.12
N THR A 93 7.83 -9.62 -6.85
CA THR A 93 8.68 -10.73 -6.41
C THR A 93 9.44 -10.38 -5.12
N ARG A 94 10.01 -9.18 -5.03
CA ARG A 94 10.76 -8.72 -3.85
C ARG A 94 9.85 -8.45 -2.66
N PHE A 95 8.64 -7.94 -2.90
CA PHE A 95 7.64 -7.82 -1.85
C PHE A 95 7.25 -9.18 -1.27
N ALA A 96 6.99 -10.17 -2.13
CA ALA A 96 6.71 -11.52 -1.68
C ALA A 96 7.88 -12.14 -0.87
N GLU A 97 9.13 -11.90 -1.31
CA GLU A 97 10.35 -12.31 -0.58
C GLU A 97 10.43 -11.70 0.81
N ALA A 98 9.97 -10.45 0.98
CA ALA A 98 9.96 -9.77 2.26
C ALA A 98 8.83 -10.24 3.19
N VAL A 99 7.59 -10.45 2.68
CA VAL A 99 6.42 -10.64 3.55
C VAL A 99 6.05 -12.10 3.81
N VAL A 100 6.30 -13.01 2.84
CA VAL A 100 5.88 -14.42 2.99
C VAL A 100 6.62 -15.14 4.11
N PRO A 101 7.92 -14.91 4.36
CA PRO A 101 8.61 -15.49 5.52
C PRO A 101 7.99 -15.11 6.87
N HIS A 102 7.28 -13.98 6.95
CA HIS A 102 6.53 -13.53 8.12
C HIS A 102 5.11 -14.11 8.20
N GLY A 103 4.75 -15.01 7.28
CA GLY A 103 3.47 -15.71 7.29
C GLY A 103 2.33 -15.01 6.53
N THR A 104 2.56 -13.85 5.91
CA THR A 104 1.57 -13.24 5.03
C THR A 104 1.60 -13.95 3.68
N THR A 105 0.59 -14.79 3.42
CA THR A 105 0.48 -15.59 2.20
C THR A 105 -0.51 -15.02 1.18
N SER A 106 -1.30 -14.05 1.60
CA SER A 106 -2.31 -13.41 0.75
C SER A 106 -2.39 -11.91 1.04
N ILE A 107 -2.62 -11.13 -0.01
CA ILE A 107 -2.86 -9.69 0.09
C ILE A 107 -4.04 -9.27 -0.81
N VAL A 108 -4.69 -8.17 -0.45
CA VAL A 108 -5.63 -7.45 -1.31
C VAL A 108 -4.98 -6.14 -1.72
N SER A 109 -4.90 -5.86 -3.02
CA SER A 109 -4.22 -4.66 -3.56
C SER A 109 -4.89 -4.17 -4.84
N GLY A 110 -4.86 -2.85 -5.04
CA GLY A 110 -5.33 -2.19 -6.27
C GLY A 110 -4.34 -2.25 -7.40
N LEU A 111 -3.04 -2.29 -7.10
CA LEU A 111 -1.96 -2.04 -8.06
C LEU A 111 -2.18 -0.73 -8.82
N ASP A 112 -2.78 0.22 -8.13
CA ASP A 112 -3.34 1.46 -8.68
C ASP A 112 -2.25 2.44 -9.11
N GLU A 113 -1.13 2.45 -8.40
CA GLU A 113 0.03 3.26 -8.77
C GLU A 113 0.66 2.76 -10.08
N TYR A 114 0.77 1.43 -10.26
CA TYR A 114 1.18 0.86 -11.54
C TYR A 114 0.17 1.22 -12.65
N ILE A 115 -1.14 1.11 -12.38
CA ILE A 115 -2.18 1.42 -13.37
C ILE A 115 -2.08 2.87 -13.83
N SER A 116 -1.87 3.82 -12.93
CA SER A 116 -1.72 5.24 -13.26
C SER A 116 -0.59 5.50 -14.25
N VAL A 117 0.48 4.69 -14.21
CA VAL A 117 1.69 4.85 -15.03
C VAL A 117 1.68 4.02 -16.31
N ILE A 118 1.30 2.72 -16.22
CA ILE A 118 1.44 1.75 -17.32
C ILE A 118 0.09 1.23 -17.85
N GLY A 119 -1.01 1.65 -17.26
CA GLY A 119 -2.35 1.19 -17.59
C GLY A 119 -2.65 -0.24 -17.11
N VAL A 120 -3.91 -0.62 -17.17
CA VAL A 120 -4.34 -1.97 -16.76
C VAL A 120 -3.72 -3.06 -17.64
N ASP A 121 -3.59 -2.82 -18.95
CA ASP A 121 -2.94 -3.77 -19.86
C ASP A 121 -1.43 -3.95 -19.54
N GLY A 122 -0.79 -2.94 -18.95
CA GLY A 122 0.60 -3.01 -18.49
C GLY A 122 0.81 -3.92 -17.29
N LEU A 123 -0.24 -4.24 -16.53
CA LEU A 123 -0.18 -5.15 -15.39
C LEU A 123 0.15 -6.61 -15.77
N GLU A 124 0.12 -7.00 -17.04
CA GLU A 124 0.41 -8.40 -17.44
C GLU A 124 1.81 -8.86 -17.01
N ASP A 125 2.80 -7.95 -16.96
CA ASP A 125 4.12 -8.32 -16.43
C ASP A 125 4.13 -8.43 -14.91
N ILE A 126 3.34 -7.61 -14.21
CA ILE A 126 3.14 -7.70 -12.76
C ILE A 126 2.39 -9.00 -12.42
N PHE A 127 1.38 -9.39 -13.19
CA PHE A 127 0.67 -10.66 -13.00
C PHE A 127 1.57 -11.88 -13.23
N LYS A 128 2.55 -11.82 -14.15
CA LYS A 128 3.54 -12.90 -14.29
C LYS A 128 4.39 -13.07 -13.03
N GLU A 129 4.76 -11.97 -12.36
CA GLU A 129 5.47 -12.04 -11.08
C GLU A 129 4.59 -12.63 -9.97
N ILE A 130 3.31 -12.24 -9.91
CA ILE A 130 2.33 -12.78 -8.97
C ILE A 130 2.15 -14.29 -9.17
N ASP A 131 2.04 -14.73 -10.42
CA ASP A 131 1.86 -16.14 -10.76
C ASP A 131 3.09 -16.99 -10.40
N ALA A 132 4.29 -16.43 -10.55
CA ALA A 132 5.56 -17.09 -10.19
C ALA A 132 5.84 -17.04 -8.68
N SER A 133 5.15 -16.20 -7.94
CA SER A 133 5.36 -15.93 -6.50
C SER A 133 4.58 -16.90 -5.61
N PRO A 134 5.05 -17.21 -4.39
CA PRO A 134 4.26 -17.90 -3.39
C PRO A 134 3.15 -17.01 -2.78
N LEU A 135 3.21 -15.68 -2.94
CA LEU A 135 2.20 -14.75 -2.47
C LEU A 135 0.97 -14.77 -3.38
N LYS A 136 -0.23 -14.78 -2.78
CA LYS A 136 -1.49 -14.59 -3.52
C LYS A 136 -1.87 -13.12 -3.50
N VAL A 137 -2.26 -12.60 -4.65
CA VAL A 137 -2.77 -11.23 -4.76
C VAL A 137 -4.20 -11.27 -5.26
N PHE A 138 -5.11 -10.81 -4.43
CA PHE A 138 -6.50 -10.57 -4.76
C PHE A 138 -6.63 -9.14 -5.26
N TRP A 139 -6.49 -8.99 -6.58
CA TRP A 139 -6.48 -7.68 -7.21
C TRP A 139 -7.89 -7.10 -7.33
N ALA A 140 -8.04 -5.81 -7.02
CA ALA A 140 -9.27 -5.07 -7.23
C ALA A 140 -9.00 -3.82 -8.10
N LEU A 141 -9.87 -3.55 -9.09
CA LEU A 141 -9.69 -2.44 -10.01
C LEU A 141 -10.02 -1.11 -9.32
N PRO A 142 -9.15 -0.08 -9.36
CA PRO A 142 -9.47 1.26 -8.88
C PRO A 142 -10.78 1.78 -9.49
N TYR A 143 -11.63 2.44 -8.68
CA TYR A 143 -12.90 2.98 -9.20
C TYR A 143 -12.67 4.01 -10.33
N LYS A 144 -11.58 4.74 -10.26
CA LYS A 144 -11.01 5.59 -11.32
C LYS A 144 -9.54 5.89 -11.01
N THR A 145 -8.82 6.44 -11.97
CA THR A 145 -7.51 7.09 -11.78
C THR A 145 -7.47 8.40 -12.56
N PRO A 146 -6.81 9.45 -12.07
CA PRO A 146 -6.31 9.59 -10.70
C PRO A 146 -7.45 9.82 -9.71
N TYR A 147 -7.20 9.62 -8.42
CA TYR A 147 -8.14 9.98 -7.36
C TYR A 147 -8.21 11.50 -7.12
N THR A 148 -7.20 12.25 -7.57
CA THR A 148 -7.05 13.69 -7.36
C THR A 148 -8.22 14.51 -7.92
N ILE A 149 -8.65 15.52 -7.18
CA ILE A 149 -9.66 16.51 -7.57
C ILE A 149 -9.10 17.91 -7.21
N PRO A 150 -8.84 18.80 -8.18
CA PRO A 150 -8.93 18.64 -9.65
C PRO A 150 -7.99 17.54 -10.16
N LYS A 151 -8.28 16.98 -11.34
CA LYS A 151 -7.45 15.92 -11.94
C LYS A 151 -6.02 16.40 -12.19
N SER A 152 -5.05 15.62 -11.71
CA SER A 152 -3.65 15.68 -12.15
C SER A 152 -3.45 14.89 -13.44
N THR A 153 -2.32 15.12 -14.13
CA THR A 153 -1.96 14.37 -15.33
C THR A 153 -1.39 13.00 -14.96
N ILE A 154 -1.92 11.94 -15.60
CA ILE A 154 -1.43 10.57 -15.51
C ILE A 154 -1.43 9.92 -16.89
N ALA A 155 -0.69 8.81 -17.05
CA ALA A 155 -0.64 8.11 -18.34
C ALA A 155 -1.93 7.38 -18.69
N TYR A 156 -2.64 6.84 -17.70
CA TYR A 156 -3.82 6.03 -17.94
C TYR A 156 -4.97 6.35 -16.97
N ASN A 157 -6.12 6.70 -17.52
CA ASN A 157 -7.33 6.95 -16.74
C ASN A 157 -8.22 5.70 -16.77
N VAL A 158 -8.52 5.12 -15.62
CA VAL A 158 -9.52 4.04 -15.49
C VAL A 158 -10.92 4.63 -15.72
N THR A 159 -11.72 3.93 -16.50
CA THR A 159 -13.04 4.36 -16.93
C THR A 159 -14.09 3.27 -16.71
N ALA A 160 -15.37 3.58 -16.88
CA ALA A 160 -16.46 2.62 -16.84
C ALA A 160 -16.27 1.42 -17.81
N LYS A 161 -15.61 1.65 -18.97
CA LYS A 161 -15.31 0.57 -19.93
C LYS A 161 -14.28 -0.43 -19.39
N ASP A 162 -13.34 0.04 -18.60
CA ASP A 162 -12.38 -0.83 -17.94
C ASP A 162 -13.09 -1.71 -16.90
N HIS A 163 -14.02 -1.14 -16.13
CA HIS A 163 -14.88 -1.90 -15.22
C HIS A 163 -15.74 -2.93 -15.93
N GLU A 164 -16.35 -2.58 -17.07
CA GLU A 164 -17.11 -3.54 -17.90
C GLU A 164 -16.23 -4.71 -18.35
N ARG A 165 -14.98 -4.43 -18.78
CA ARG A 165 -14.02 -5.43 -19.27
C ARG A 165 -13.46 -6.28 -18.14
N TYR A 166 -12.87 -5.66 -17.13
CA TYR A 166 -12.04 -6.37 -16.14
C TYR A 166 -12.84 -7.06 -15.03
N HIS A 167 -14.06 -6.64 -14.73
CA HIS A 167 -14.92 -7.43 -13.84
C HIS A 167 -15.34 -8.78 -14.45
N GLN A 168 -15.06 -9.03 -15.74
CA GLN A 168 -15.18 -10.34 -16.36
C GLN A 168 -13.90 -11.18 -16.20
N ASP A 169 -12.77 -10.58 -15.87
CA ASP A 169 -11.52 -11.28 -15.56
C ASP A 169 -11.61 -11.93 -14.18
N SER A 170 -11.26 -13.21 -14.09
CA SER A 170 -11.26 -13.95 -12.83
C SER A 170 -10.22 -13.44 -11.81
N ARG A 171 -9.23 -12.65 -12.26
CA ARG A 171 -8.23 -12.01 -11.41
C ARG A 171 -8.75 -10.75 -10.70
N CYS A 172 -9.84 -10.14 -11.19
CA CYS A 172 -10.42 -8.94 -10.59
C CYS A 172 -11.47 -9.32 -9.55
N TYR A 173 -11.21 -8.99 -8.29
CA TYR A 173 -12.07 -9.34 -7.15
C TYR A 173 -13.05 -8.25 -6.74
N GLY A 174 -12.91 -7.01 -7.23
CA GLY A 174 -13.83 -5.94 -6.85
C GLY A 174 -13.40 -4.55 -7.30
N ILE A 175 -13.96 -3.53 -6.66
CA ILE A 175 -13.53 -2.14 -6.79
C ILE A 175 -12.59 -1.80 -5.64
N TRP A 176 -11.41 -1.24 -5.99
CA TRP A 176 -10.41 -0.77 -5.07
C TRP A 176 -10.65 0.67 -4.66
N GLU A 177 -10.52 0.90 -3.37
CA GLU A 177 -10.35 2.17 -2.67
C GLU A 177 -11.33 3.30 -3.07
N LEU A 178 -12.64 2.98 -3.11
CA LEU A 178 -13.65 3.99 -3.36
C LEU A 178 -13.61 5.07 -2.28
N VAL A 179 -13.12 6.26 -2.63
CA VAL A 179 -13.04 7.38 -1.68
C VAL A 179 -14.39 8.09 -1.52
N ARG A 180 -14.66 8.56 -0.31
CA ARG A 180 -15.91 9.23 0.04
C ARG A 180 -16.23 10.43 -0.87
N GLU A 181 -15.24 11.27 -1.16
CA GLU A 181 -15.40 12.51 -1.92
C GLU A 181 -15.94 12.25 -3.34
N ALA A 182 -15.50 11.17 -3.98
CA ALA A 182 -15.99 10.79 -5.30
C ALA A 182 -17.49 10.39 -5.29
N VAL A 183 -17.93 9.72 -4.24
CA VAL A 183 -19.36 9.38 -4.06
C VAL A 183 -20.19 10.63 -3.80
N MET A 184 -19.73 11.51 -2.92
CA MET A 184 -20.47 12.73 -2.54
C MET A 184 -20.58 13.72 -3.70
N THR A 185 -19.57 13.81 -4.57
CA THR A 185 -19.61 14.65 -5.78
C THR A 185 -20.46 14.05 -6.89
N LYS A 186 -20.86 12.78 -6.74
CA LYS A 186 -21.62 12.01 -7.74
C LYS A 186 -20.93 12.02 -9.11
N ASP A 187 -19.61 11.88 -9.07
CA ASP A 187 -18.79 11.77 -10.27
C ASP A 187 -19.31 10.64 -11.17
N GLN A 188 -19.51 10.95 -12.44
CA GLN A 188 -20.19 10.03 -13.37
C GLN A 188 -19.41 8.73 -13.55
N ASP A 189 -18.10 8.81 -13.75
CA ASP A 189 -17.25 7.63 -13.92
C ASP A 189 -17.30 6.73 -12.67
N THR A 190 -17.31 7.35 -11.48
CA THR A 190 -17.44 6.65 -10.20
C THR A 190 -18.78 5.92 -10.08
N LEU A 191 -19.88 6.59 -10.41
CA LEU A 191 -21.21 5.97 -10.36
C LEU A 191 -21.35 4.82 -11.36
N ASP A 192 -20.80 4.98 -12.56
CA ASP A 192 -20.81 3.93 -13.58
C ASP A 192 -19.96 2.72 -13.15
N ALA A 193 -18.80 2.93 -12.53
CA ALA A 193 -17.98 1.86 -11.95
C ALA A 193 -18.74 1.06 -10.88
N ILE A 194 -19.40 1.74 -9.95
CA ILE A 194 -20.23 1.11 -8.91
C ILE A 194 -21.34 0.26 -9.53
N VAL A 195 -22.05 0.80 -10.52
CA VAL A 195 -23.14 0.09 -11.23
C VAL A 195 -22.60 -1.16 -11.94
N GLU A 196 -21.44 -1.08 -12.57
CA GLU A 196 -20.82 -2.26 -13.23
C GLU A 196 -20.39 -3.33 -12.23
N ALA A 197 -19.87 -2.95 -11.06
CA ALA A 197 -19.53 -3.90 -10.00
C ALA A 197 -20.78 -4.58 -9.43
N GLU A 198 -21.85 -3.82 -9.16
CA GLU A 198 -23.12 -4.33 -8.63
C GLU A 198 -23.77 -5.35 -9.58
N LYS A 199 -23.77 -5.09 -10.90
CA LYS A 199 -24.27 -6.03 -11.92
C LYS A 199 -23.60 -7.42 -11.85
N ARG A 200 -22.40 -7.51 -11.33
CA ARG A 200 -21.58 -8.73 -11.27
C ARG A 200 -21.33 -9.23 -9.84
N HIS A 201 -22.02 -8.63 -8.86
CA HIS A 201 -21.87 -8.94 -7.44
C HIS A 201 -20.40 -8.85 -6.97
N ARG A 202 -19.66 -7.87 -7.50
CA ARG A 202 -18.28 -7.61 -7.06
C ARG A 202 -18.29 -6.71 -5.83
N PRO A 203 -17.51 -7.02 -4.79
CA PRO A 203 -17.43 -6.19 -3.60
C PRO A 203 -16.77 -4.83 -3.89
N ILE A 204 -17.13 -3.83 -3.09
CA ILE A 204 -16.59 -2.47 -3.16
C ILE A 204 -15.84 -2.19 -1.85
N PHE A 205 -14.55 -1.90 -1.98
CA PHE A 205 -13.65 -1.59 -0.88
C PHE A 205 -13.51 -0.08 -0.77
N GLY A 206 -13.58 0.43 0.46
CA GLY A 206 -13.73 1.86 0.69
C GLY A 206 -12.65 2.49 1.54
N CYS A 207 -12.61 3.82 1.40
CA CYS A 207 -11.78 4.72 2.15
C CYS A 207 -12.62 5.95 2.53
N SER A 208 -12.94 6.11 3.82
CA SER A 208 -13.81 7.21 4.28
C SER A 208 -13.33 7.81 5.61
N PRO A 209 -12.16 8.47 5.62
CA PRO A 209 -11.65 9.10 6.84
C PRO A 209 -12.63 10.14 7.39
N LEU A 210 -12.81 10.15 8.71
CA LEU A 210 -13.65 11.08 9.45
C LEU A 210 -15.15 11.08 9.06
N ALA A 211 -15.61 10.09 8.27
CA ALA A 211 -17.00 9.98 7.89
C ALA A 211 -17.88 9.56 9.06
N ARG A 212 -18.85 10.37 9.42
CA ARG A 212 -19.78 10.14 10.54
C ARG A 212 -21.19 10.59 10.21
N GLY A 213 -22.16 10.14 10.97
CA GLY A 213 -23.54 10.61 10.90
C GLY A 213 -24.15 10.47 9.49
N LYS A 214 -24.59 11.60 8.92
CA LYS A 214 -25.25 11.65 7.60
C LYS A 214 -24.26 11.41 6.47
N ASP A 215 -23.03 11.92 6.58
CA ASP A 215 -21.98 11.75 5.58
C ASP A 215 -21.63 10.27 5.40
N LEU A 216 -21.50 9.54 6.51
CA LEU A 216 -21.31 8.10 6.48
C LEU A 216 -22.50 7.37 5.87
N ASN A 217 -23.75 7.78 6.17
CA ASN A 217 -24.94 7.17 5.56
C ASN A 217 -24.97 7.39 4.04
N GLU A 218 -24.62 8.60 3.57
CA GLU A 218 -24.54 8.93 2.15
C GLU A 218 -23.50 8.05 1.45
N TYR A 219 -22.32 7.96 2.01
CA TYR A 219 -21.25 7.11 1.48
C TYR A 219 -21.65 5.63 1.39
N LEU A 220 -22.33 5.08 2.40
CA LEU A 220 -22.75 3.68 2.43
C LEU A 220 -23.80 3.31 1.37
N MET A 221 -24.48 4.30 0.77
CA MET A 221 -25.37 4.04 -0.36
C MET A 221 -24.64 3.61 -1.62
N SER A 222 -23.31 3.80 -1.69
CA SER A 222 -22.46 3.27 -2.76
C SER A 222 -22.25 1.75 -2.73
N GLY A 223 -22.72 1.06 -1.67
CA GLY A 223 -22.54 -0.39 -1.53
C GLY A 223 -21.23 -0.81 -0.87
N VAL A 224 -20.41 0.12 -0.39
CA VAL A 224 -19.17 -0.19 0.36
C VAL A 224 -19.46 -1.10 1.55
N ARG A 225 -18.60 -2.11 1.74
CA ARG A 225 -18.70 -3.10 2.82
C ARG A 225 -17.48 -3.16 3.71
N VAL A 226 -16.34 -2.65 3.26
CA VAL A 226 -15.05 -2.70 3.94
C VAL A 226 -14.45 -1.31 3.97
N ASP A 227 -13.87 -0.88 5.11
CA ASP A 227 -13.22 0.43 5.25
C ASP A 227 -12.02 0.32 6.18
N HIS A 228 -10.88 0.89 5.78
CA HIS A 228 -9.60 0.81 6.51
C HIS A 228 -9.19 2.14 7.16
N GLU A 229 -9.93 3.23 6.91
CA GLU A 229 -9.61 4.55 7.44
C GLU A 229 -10.52 4.93 8.61
N SER A 230 -9.98 4.87 9.83
CA SER A 230 -10.64 5.37 11.04
C SER A 230 -9.59 5.94 12.00
N TYR A 231 -9.73 7.21 12.32
CA TYR A 231 -8.75 7.95 13.13
C TYR A 231 -8.89 7.71 14.64
N ASP A 232 -10.06 7.31 15.08
CA ASP A 232 -10.34 7.01 16.49
C ASP A 232 -11.34 5.85 16.65
N HIS A 233 -11.37 5.27 17.85
CA HIS A 233 -12.23 4.14 18.17
C HIS A 233 -13.73 4.44 18.11
N GLU A 234 -14.15 5.69 18.25
CA GLU A 234 -15.57 6.08 18.15
C GLU A 234 -16.02 6.05 16.69
N GLU A 235 -15.19 6.57 15.76
CA GLU A 235 -15.42 6.46 14.31
C GLU A 235 -15.45 5.00 13.89
N PHE A 236 -14.46 4.22 14.33
CA PHE A 236 -14.33 2.81 14.06
C PHE A 236 -15.58 2.03 14.51
N LEU A 237 -16.06 2.31 15.73
CA LEU A 237 -17.26 1.68 16.27
C LEU A 237 -18.54 2.14 15.54
N GLU A 238 -18.65 3.40 15.12
CA GLU A 238 -19.80 3.88 14.35
C GLU A 238 -19.90 3.19 13.00
N LYS A 239 -18.79 3.05 12.27
CA LYS A 239 -18.72 2.31 11.01
C LYS A 239 -19.16 0.85 11.18
N ALA A 240 -18.63 0.16 12.19
CA ALA A 240 -19.01 -1.22 12.48
C ALA A 240 -20.52 -1.35 12.81
N ARG A 241 -21.09 -0.42 13.61
CA ARG A 241 -22.54 -0.39 13.92
C ARG A 241 -23.42 -0.21 12.70
N LYS A 242 -22.88 0.39 11.63
CA LYS A 242 -23.59 0.57 10.35
C LYS A 242 -23.33 -0.55 9.34
N GLY A 243 -22.67 -1.62 9.77
CA GLY A 243 -22.49 -2.86 8.99
C GLY A 243 -21.26 -2.87 8.10
N ILE A 244 -20.31 -1.95 8.29
CA ILE A 244 -19.00 -2.02 7.64
C ILE A 244 -18.13 -3.05 8.36
N HIS A 245 -17.41 -3.87 7.60
CA HIS A 245 -16.26 -4.60 8.08
C HIS A 245 -15.11 -3.61 8.23
N THR A 246 -14.69 -3.35 9.45
CA THR A 246 -13.67 -2.36 9.76
C THR A 246 -12.29 -2.97 9.79
N ILE A 247 -11.30 -2.29 9.25
CA ILE A 247 -9.92 -2.76 9.22
C ILE A 247 -9.06 -1.85 10.09
N ILE A 248 -8.29 -2.46 10.99
CA ILE A 248 -7.30 -1.73 11.79
C ILE A 248 -6.03 -1.59 10.95
N ARG A 249 -5.71 -0.34 10.62
CA ARG A 249 -4.50 0.06 9.89
C ARG A 249 -3.32 0.22 10.84
N GLU A 250 -2.19 -0.41 10.50
CA GLU A 250 -0.91 -0.23 11.18
C GLU A 250 0.18 -0.10 10.10
N SER A 251 0.31 1.09 9.53
CA SER A 251 1.21 1.36 8.42
C SER A 251 2.59 1.86 8.88
N ALA A 252 3.47 2.13 7.93
CA ALA A 252 4.81 2.65 8.21
C ALA A 252 4.80 3.96 9.02
N VAL A 253 3.82 4.83 8.75
CA VAL A 253 3.74 6.18 9.34
C VAL A 253 2.48 6.37 10.17
N THR A 254 1.36 5.74 9.77
CA THR A 254 0.07 5.88 10.45
C THR A 254 -0.24 4.63 11.26
N LYS A 255 -0.28 4.77 12.58
CA LYS A 255 -0.40 3.66 13.53
C LYS A 255 -1.67 3.82 14.36
N PHE A 256 -2.74 3.18 13.89
CA PHE A 256 -4.06 3.32 14.52
C PHE A 256 -4.44 2.12 15.40
N LEU A 257 -3.61 1.07 15.51
CA LEU A 257 -3.97 -0.13 16.26
C LEU A 257 -4.32 0.19 17.71
N ASN A 258 -3.46 0.89 18.43
CA ASN A 258 -3.67 1.18 19.85
C ASN A 258 -4.96 1.96 20.12
N GLU A 259 -5.37 2.82 19.19
CA GLU A 259 -6.60 3.59 19.32
C GLU A 259 -7.82 2.76 18.92
N ASN A 260 -7.80 2.13 17.75
CA ASN A 260 -8.98 1.45 17.21
C ASN A 260 -9.29 0.14 17.92
N VAL A 261 -8.28 -0.57 18.46
CA VAL A 261 -8.50 -1.80 19.23
C VAL A 261 -9.34 -1.58 20.49
N ARG A 262 -9.39 -0.35 21.02
CA ARG A 262 -10.23 0.04 22.16
C ARG A 262 -11.71 -0.19 21.89
N ALA A 263 -12.16 -0.03 20.65
CA ALA A 263 -13.53 -0.37 20.28
C ALA A 263 -13.86 -1.84 20.57
N ILE A 264 -12.88 -2.75 20.44
CA ILE A 264 -13.02 -4.17 20.76
C ILE A 264 -12.81 -4.44 22.24
N THR A 265 -11.71 -3.94 22.83
CA THR A 265 -11.30 -4.30 24.18
C THR A 265 -12.09 -3.58 25.27
N GLU A 266 -12.56 -2.36 25.03
CA GLU A 266 -13.24 -1.52 26.02
C GLU A 266 -14.76 -1.36 25.74
N CYS A 267 -15.17 -1.35 24.45
CA CYS A 267 -16.55 -0.96 24.11
C CYS A 267 -17.42 -2.14 23.69
N CYS A 268 -17.01 -2.91 22.68
CA CYS A 268 -17.85 -3.93 22.05
C CYS A 268 -17.03 -5.14 21.54
N PRO A 269 -16.70 -6.12 22.41
CA PRO A 269 -15.87 -7.26 22.03
C PRO A 269 -16.42 -8.07 20.85
N GLY A 270 -17.74 -8.13 20.68
CA GLY A 270 -18.38 -8.87 19.59
C GLY A 270 -18.08 -8.32 18.19
N MET A 271 -17.63 -7.07 18.07
CA MET A 271 -17.28 -6.48 16.77
C MET A 271 -15.99 -7.06 16.17
N ALA A 272 -15.14 -7.70 16.98
CA ALA A 272 -13.93 -8.37 16.49
C ALA A 272 -14.22 -9.33 15.34
N ARG A 273 -15.42 -9.93 15.29
CA ARG A 273 -15.87 -10.79 14.18
C ARG A 273 -15.94 -10.06 12.83
N HIS A 274 -16.13 -8.74 12.84
CA HIS A 274 -16.20 -7.88 11.68
C HIS A 274 -15.03 -6.89 11.62
N THR A 275 -13.88 -7.35 12.11
CA THR A 275 -12.63 -6.57 12.12
C THR A 275 -11.49 -7.42 11.58
N SER A 276 -10.62 -6.78 10.79
CA SER A 276 -9.39 -7.34 10.26
C SER A 276 -8.22 -6.37 10.38
N PHE A 277 -7.07 -6.70 9.79
CA PHE A 277 -5.84 -5.90 9.81
C PHE A 277 -5.40 -5.54 8.41
N CYS A 278 -4.73 -4.39 8.26
CA CYS A 278 -3.98 -4.05 7.07
C CYS A 278 -2.69 -3.30 7.40
N SER A 279 -1.74 -3.39 6.47
CA SER A 279 -0.48 -2.66 6.54
C SER A 279 -0.50 -1.35 5.76
N ASP A 280 -1.32 -1.25 4.72
CA ASP A 280 -1.51 -0.09 3.85
C ASP A 280 -0.18 0.39 3.23
N ASP A 281 0.37 1.53 3.67
CA ASP A 281 1.68 2.02 3.22
C ASP A 281 2.80 1.37 4.03
N VAL A 282 3.66 0.60 3.41
CA VAL A 282 4.76 -0.11 4.08
C VAL A 282 6.11 0.24 3.47
N HIS A 283 7.15 0.13 4.31
CA HIS A 283 8.54 0.27 3.89
C HIS A 283 9.29 -1.06 4.05
N ALA A 284 10.25 -1.34 3.16
CA ALA A 284 11.08 -2.54 3.25
C ALA A 284 11.75 -2.67 4.62
N ARG A 285 12.33 -1.57 5.14
CA ARG A 285 12.99 -1.53 6.45
C ARG A 285 12.05 -1.89 7.61
N GLY A 286 10.78 -1.49 7.54
CA GLY A 286 9.77 -1.80 8.56
C GLY A 286 9.41 -3.27 8.58
N ILE A 287 9.19 -3.87 7.41
CA ILE A 287 8.90 -5.29 7.25
C ILE A 287 10.04 -6.14 7.79
N LEU A 288 11.28 -5.85 7.39
CA LEU A 288 12.45 -6.61 7.82
C LEU A 288 12.74 -6.48 9.34
N ALA A 289 12.43 -5.32 9.92
CA ALA A 289 12.67 -5.08 11.36
C ALA A 289 11.63 -5.71 12.27
N HIS A 290 10.37 -5.78 11.83
CA HIS A 290 9.24 -6.08 12.72
C HIS A 290 8.38 -7.25 12.25
N GLY A 291 8.38 -7.56 10.96
CA GLY A 291 7.43 -8.44 10.29
C GLY A 291 6.33 -7.64 9.57
N HIS A 292 5.29 -8.33 9.17
CA HIS A 292 4.16 -7.79 8.40
C HIS A 292 2.84 -7.98 9.16
N ILE A 293 1.86 -8.73 8.67
CA ILE A 293 0.60 -8.96 9.41
C ILE A 293 0.83 -9.74 10.71
N ASP A 294 1.84 -10.61 10.79
CA ASP A 294 2.24 -11.28 12.03
C ASP A 294 2.61 -10.28 13.15
N HIS A 295 3.26 -9.19 12.77
CA HIS A 295 3.57 -8.09 13.70
C HIS A 295 2.29 -7.43 14.22
N ILE A 296 1.32 -7.16 13.35
CA ILE A 296 0.04 -6.54 13.73
C ILE A 296 -0.76 -7.48 14.65
N VAL A 297 -0.78 -8.79 14.36
CA VAL A 297 -1.38 -9.80 15.25
C VAL A 297 -0.73 -9.76 16.65
N ARG A 298 0.61 -9.73 16.72
CA ARG A 298 1.32 -9.61 18.01
C ARG A 298 1.00 -8.32 18.75
N LEU A 299 0.89 -7.19 18.04
CA LEU A 299 0.50 -5.91 18.64
C LEU A 299 -0.92 -5.95 19.19
N ALA A 300 -1.88 -6.54 18.45
CA ALA A 300 -3.25 -6.69 18.91
C ALA A 300 -3.35 -7.56 20.18
N ILE A 301 -2.62 -8.67 20.24
CA ILE A 301 -2.53 -9.53 21.43
C ILE A 301 -1.95 -8.75 22.61
N LYS A 302 -0.87 -7.99 22.39
CA LYS A 302 -0.26 -7.12 23.40
C LYS A 302 -1.20 -6.04 23.90
N ALA A 303 -2.08 -5.53 23.05
CA ALA A 303 -3.11 -4.55 23.38
C ALA A 303 -4.36 -5.17 24.06
N GLY A 304 -4.36 -6.49 24.34
CA GLY A 304 -5.40 -7.16 25.11
C GLY A 304 -6.44 -7.93 24.30
N VAL A 305 -6.28 -8.06 23.00
CA VAL A 305 -7.12 -8.94 22.19
C VAL A 305 -6.74 -10.40 22.46
N ALA A 306 -7.73 -11.27 22.67
CA ALA A 306 -7.46 -12.71 22.88
C ALA A 306 -6.72 -13.31 21.67
N PRO A 307 -5.70 -14.17 21.87
CA PRO A 307 -4.89 -14.70 20.76
C PRO A 307 -5.70 -15.32 19.62
N MET A 308 -6.68 -16.17 19.91
CA MET A 308 -7.57 -16.74 18.91
C MET A 308 -8.27 -15.65 18.08
N THR A 309 -8.81 -14.64 18.75
CA THR A 309 -9.51 -13.52 18.10
C THR A 309 -8.57 -12.72 17.19
N ALA A 310 -7.36 -12.42 17.65
CA ALA A 310 -6.37 -11.70 16.84
C ALA A 310 -5.95 -12.51 15.59
N ILE A 311 -5.81 -13.84 15.73
CA ILE A 311 -5.51 -14.72 14.61
C ILE A 311 -6.71 -14.77 13.63
N GLN A 312 -7.95 -14.85 14.14
CA GLN A 312 -9.15 -14.77 13.31
C GLN A 312 -9.22 -13.45 12.52
N MET A 313 -8.87 -12.32 13.15
CA MET A 313 -8.82 -11.00 12.49
C MET A 313 -7.78 -10.95 11.36
N GLY A 314 -6.65 -11.62 11.51
CA GLY A 314 -5.59 -11.73 10.48
C GLY A 314 -5.82 -12.83 9.43
N THR A 315 -6.92 -13.60 9.50
CA THR A 315 -7.16 -14.78 8.67
C THR A 315 -8.60 -14.87 8.18
N ILE A 316 -9.47 -15.62 8.87
CA ILE A 316 -10.82 -15.94 8.41
C ILE A 316 -11.72 -14.70 8.28
N ASN A 317 -11.63 -13.73 9.21
CA ASN A 317 -12.44 -12.53 9.12
C ASN A 317 -12.13 -11.71 7.87
N ALA A 318 -10.83 -11.62 7.53
CA ALA A 318 -10.35 -10.99 6.30
C ALA A 318 -10.89 -11.73 5.07
N ALA A 319 -10.75 -13.06 5.06
CA ALA A 319 -11.20 -13.88 3.93
C ALA A 319 -12.70 -13.73 3.65
N GLU A 320 -13.52 -13.77 4.70
CA GLU A 320 -14.98 -13.61 4.55
C GLU A 320 -15.39 -12.20 4.15
N ALA A 321 -14.72 -11.15 4.67
CA ALA A 321 -15.01 -9.76 4.29
C ALA A 321 -14.78 -9.50 2.80
N TYR A 322 -13.77 -10.13 2.22
CA TYR A 322 -13.39 -10.02 0.81
C TYR A 322 -13.98 -11.11 -0.09
N GLN A 323 -14.81 -12.03 0.47
CA GLN A 323 -15.44 -13.13 -0.26
C GLN A 323 -14.42 -14.05 -0.96
N ILE A 324 -13.31 -14.32 -0.27
CA ILE A 324 -12.21 -15.19 -0.73
C ILE A 324 -12.02 -16.41 0.19
N ASP A 325 -12.96 -16.61 1.11
CA ASP A 325 -12.91 -17.68 2.12
C ASP A 325 -13.12 -19.08 1.56
N ASP A 326 -13.53 -19.21 0.32
CA ASP A 326 -13.52 -20.48 -0.42
C ASP A 326 -12.09 -20.93 -0.79
N HIS A 327 -11.13 -20.01 -0.82
CA HIS A 327 -9.72 -20.29 -1.15
C HIS A 327 -8.81 -20.28 0.07
N VAL A 328 -8.92 -19.28 0.95
CA VAL A 328 -7.96 -18.98 2.01
C VAL A 328 -8.63 -18.73 3.37
N GLY A 329 -7.85 -18.33 4.38
CA GLY A 329 -8.34 -17.85 5.68
C GLY A 329 -8.54 -18.94 6.74
N SER A 330 -8.54 -20.23 6.40
CA SER A 330 -8.56 -21.32 7.39
C SER A 330 -7.91 -22.59 6.86
N ILE A 331 -7.44 -23.46 7.77
CA ILE A 331 -6.92 -24.79 7.42
C ILE A 331 -8.11 -25.74 7.36
N ALA A 332 -8.60 -26.01 6.15
CA ALA A 332 -9.74 -26.90 5.91
C ALA A 332 -9.64 -27.59 4.54
N PRO A 333 -10.19 -28.81 4.37
CA PRO A 333 -10.20 -29.48 3.08
C PRO A 333 -10.83 -28.64 1.97
N GLY A 334 -10.20 -28.62 0.80
CA GLY A 334 -10.60 -27.84 -0.37
C GLY A 334 -9.94 -26.47 -0.46
N LYS A 335 -9.43 -25.91 0.62
CA LYS A 335 -8.72 -24.62 0.61
C LYS A 335 -7.28 -24.78 0.12
N ASP A 336 -6.67 -23.67 -0.25
CA ASP A 336 -5.24 -23.62 -0.59
C ASP A 336 -4.40 -23.96 0.64
N ALA A 337 -3.32 -24.69 0.42
CA ALA A 337 -2.44 -25.10 1.49
C ALA A 337 -1.51 -23.95 1.91
N ASP A 338 -2.06 -23.01 2.67
CA ASP A 338 -1.36 -21.90 3.32
C ASP A 338 -1.33 -22.17 4.83
N ILE A 339 -0.21 -22.67 5.31
CA ILE A 339 -0.06 -23.17 6.69
C ILE A 339 1.20 -22.57 7.31
N LEU A 340 1.02 -22.00 8.49
CA LEU A 340 2.11 -21.48 9.30
C LEU A 340 2.36 -22.44 10.49
N LEU A 341 3.62 -22.74 10.76
CA LEU A 341 4.02 -23.32 12.02
C LEU A 341 4.50 -22.19 12.92
N VAL A 342 3.79 -21.96 14.03
CA VAL A 342 4.11 -20.93 15.01
C VAL A 342 4.46 -21.56 16.35
N ASP A 343 5.22 -20.84 17.17
CA ASP A 343 5.64 -21.30 18.50
C ASP A 343 4.45 -21.55 19.44
N GLN A 344 3.64 -20.52 19.64
CA GLN A 344 2.38 -20.57 20.40
C GLN A 344 1.47 -19.38 20.03
N PRO A 345 0.14 -19.51 20.25
CA PRO A 345 -0.81 -18.46 19.84
C PRO A 345 -0.57 -17.10 20.47
N GLY A 346 -0.04 -17.04 21.71
CA GLY A 346 0.13 -15.79 22.45
C GLY A 346 1.34 -14.94 21.99
N THR A 347 2.43 -15.56 21.54
CA THR A 347 3.63 -14.90 21.01
C THR A 347 3.60 -14.81 19.50
N PHE A 348 2.92 -15.72 18.84
CA PHE A 348 2.70 -15.81 17.40
C PHE A 348 4.00 -15.57 16.57
N GLN A 349 5.06 -16.32 16.95
CA GLN A 349 6.32 -16.29 16.21
C GLN A 349 6.25 -17.31 15.07
N VAL A 350 6.26 -16.85 13.84
CA VAL A 350 6.26 -17.70 12.64
C VAL A 350 7.65 -18.31 12.44
N GLU A 351 7.72 -19.64 12.30
CA GLU A 351 8.97 -20.36 12.09
C GLU A 351 9.02 -21.09 10.75
N THR A 352 7.89 -21.57 10.27
CA THR A 352 7.79 -22.30 9.01
C THR A 352 6.57 -21.82 8.25
N VAL A 353 6.73 -21.61 6.94
CA VAL A 353 5.66 -21.15 6.06
C VAL A 353 5.51 -22.11 4.89
N ILE A 354 4.30 -22.61 4.72
CA ILE A 354 3.84 -23.32 3.54
C ILE A 354 2.84 -22.41 2.85
N SER A 355 3.05 -22.10 1.57
CA SER A 355 2.13 -21.33 0.75
C SER A 355 1.90 -22.00 -0.59
N LYS A 356 0.65 -22.04 -1.07
CA LYS A 356 0.23 -22.78 -2.27
C LYS A 356 0.71 -24.25 -2.25
N GLY A 357 0.84 -24.85 -1.05
CA GLY A 357 1.37 -26.21 -0.86
C GLY A 357 2.88 -26.38 -1.08
N GLN A 358 3.62 -25.30 -1.14
CA GLN A 358 5.09 -25.28 -1.24
C GLN A 358 5.71 -24.83 0.06
N LEU A 359 6.80 -25.45 0.47
CA LEU A 359 7.58 -25.04 1.64
C LEU A 359 8.41 -23.80 1.28
N ILE A 360 8.05 -22.65 1.84
CA ILE A 360 8.69 -21.37 1.54
C ILE A 360 9.79 -21.05 2.55
N THR A 361 9.50 -21.24 3.83
CA THR A 361 10.47 -21.02 4.91
C THR A 361 10.41 -22.21 5.85
N GLU A 362 11.55 -22.67 6.33
CA GLU A 362 11.64 -23.74 7.32
C GLU A 362 12.60 -23.32 8.42
N LYS A 363 12.09 -23.22 9.65
CA LYS A 363 12.87 -22.78 10.84
C LYS A 363 13.58 -21.42 10.61
N GLY A 364 12.89 -20.50 9.93
CA GLY A 364 13.42 -19.18 9.60
C GLY A 364 14.34 -19.13 8.38
N GLU A 365 14.68 -20.26 7.77
CA GLU A 365 15.52 -20.31 6.58
C GLU A 365 14.68 -20.35 5.31
N ASN A 366 14.99 -19.51 4.32
CA ASN A 366 14.33 -19.52 3.02
C ASN A 366 14.59 -20.84 2.27
N ARG A 367 13.53 -21.41 1.69
CA ARG A 367 13.54 -22.63 0.87
C ARG A 367 12.97 -22.40 -0.52
N PHE A 368 12.52 -21.19 -0.82
CA PHE A 368 11.92 -20.84 -2.12
C PHE A 368 12.89 -19.98 -2.93
N ASP A 369 12.96 -20.24 -4.23
CA ASP A 369 13.77 -19.48 -5.18
C ASP A 369 12.92 -18.40 -5.84
N TYR A 370 13.07 -17.15 -5.39
CA TYR A 370 12.33 -15.99 -5.88
C TYR A 370 12.90 -15.50 -7.21
N GLN A 371 12.46 -16.13 -8.31
CA GLN A 371 12.85 -15.74 -9.66
C GLN A 371 12.03 -14.57 -10.17
N ILE A 372 12.71 -13.55 -10.70
CA ILE A 372 12.07 -12.39 -11.33
C ILE A 372 11.83 -12.73 -12.80
N PRO A 373 10.57 -12.79 -13.27
CA PRO A 373 10.27 -13.03 -14.67
C PRO A 373 10.80 -11.90 -15.58
N ALA A 374 11.10 -12.23 -16.82
CA ALA A 374 11.48 -11.23 -17.82
C ALA A 374 10.31 -10.27 -18.08
N ARG A 375 10.58 -8.96 -18.04
CA ARG A 375 9.62 -7.87 -18.27
C ARG A 375 9.80 -7.22 -19.63
N GLN A 376 8.76 -6.53 -20.09
CA GLN A 376 8.83 -5.69 -21.29
C GLN A 376 9.57 -4.38 -20.98
N SER A 377 10.27 -3.83 -21.99
CA SER A 377 11.00 -2.56 -21.85
C SER A 377 10.10 -1.34 -21.57
N SER A 378 8.80 -1.43 -21.88
CA SER A 378 7.82 -0.36 -21.59
C SER A 378 7.69 -0.03 -20.11
N LEU A 379 8.07 -0.95 -19.21
CA LEU A 379 8.08 -0.71 -17.77
C LEU A 379 9.25 0.17 -17.30
N THR A 380 10.29 0.37 -18.11
CA THR A 380 11.51 1.09 -17.70
C THR A 380 11.67 2.48 -18.33
N ASP A 381 10.77 2.89 -19.22
CA ASP A 381 10.78 4.18 -19.90
C ASP A 381 9.49 4.96 -19.60
N THR A 382 9.32 5.37 -18.36
CA THR A 382 8.10 6.03 -17.89
C THR A 382 8.30 7.46 -17.40
N VAL A 383 9.54 7.99 -17.43
CA VAL A 383 9.85 9.38 -17.08
C VAL A 383 10.32 10.12 -18.34
N LYS A 384 9.43 10.91 -18.94
CA LYS A 384 9.57 11.50 -20.28
C LYS A 384 9.52 13.03 -20.22
N HIS A 385 10.38 13.63 -19.45
CA HIS A 385 10.49 15.09 -19.36
C HIS A 385 11.85 15.55 -19.88
N ALA A 386 11.91 16.75 -20.46
CA ALA A 386 13.18 17.39 -20.82
C ALA A 386 13.97 17.76 -19.56
N LEU A 387 15.30 17.88 -19.69
CA LEU A 387 16.14 18.31 -18.58
C LEU A 387 15.78 19.74 -18.16
N LEU A 388 15.78 19.98 -16.88
CA LEU A 388 15.39 21.24 -16.22
C LEU A 388 16.62 22.04 -15.80
N THR A 389 16.47 23.36 -15.77
CA THR A 389 17.46 24.32 -15.26
C THR A 389 17.05 24.85 -13.90
N ALA A 390 17.93 25.52 -13.18
CA ALA A 390 17.59 26.18 -11.92
C ALA A 390 16.50 27.26 -12.09
N ASP A 391 16.41 27.89 -13.26
CA ASP A 391 15.40 28.91 -13.52
C ASP A 391 13.99 28.35 -13.67
N ASP A 392 13.86 27.11 -14.12
CA ASP A 392 12.56 26.41 -14.15
C ASP A 392 11.91 26.30 -12.76
N PHE A 393 12.71 26.31 -11.70
CA PHE A 393 12.25 26.28 -10.30
C PHE A 393 12.05 27.67 -9.67
N ALA A 394 12.37 28.76 -10.41
CA ALA A 394 12.17 30.13 -9.93
C ALA A 394 10.68 30.50 -9.93
N THR A 395 10.19 31.12 -8.86
CA THR A 395 8.88 31.76 -8.80
C THR A 395 9.06 33.26 -9.09
N HIS A 396 8.76 33.67 -10.32
CA HIS A 396 8.91 35.07 -10.77
C HIS A 396 7.71 35.93 -10.39
N VAL A 397 7.97 37.19 -10.04
CA VAL A 397 6.97 38.22 -9.74
C VAL A 397 7.31 39.52 -10.52
N ASN A 398 6.34 40.43 -10.60
CA ASN A 398 6.46 41.65 -11.42
C ASN A 398 7.15 42.84 -10.71
N ILE A 399 8.05 42.57 -9.75
CA ILE A 399 8.91 43.57 -9.10
C ILE A 399 10.33 43.03 -9.03
N GLU A 400 11.32 43.90 -9.08
CA GLU A 400 12.73 43.50 -8.99
C GLU A 400 13.16 43.21 -7.55
N GLU A 401 12.80 44.07 -6.61
CA GLU A 401 13.17 44.01 -5.21
C GLU A 401 11.97 44.32 -4.33
N GLY A 402 11.78 43.57 -3.22
CA GLY A 402 10.67 43.80 -2.31
C GLY A 402 10.29 42.59 -1.49
N ALA A 403 8.99 42.40 -1.28
CA ALA A 403 8.44 41.30 -0.54
C ALA A 403 7.21 40.68 -1.25
N ALA A 404 7.05 39.40 -1.12
CA ALA A 404 5.86 38.64 -1.53
C ALA A 404 5.24 37.92 -0.33
N LEU A 405 3.96 38.13 -0.12
CA LEU A 405 3.17 37.32 0.83
C LEU A 405 2.77 36.03 0.12
N VAL A 406 3.24 34.89 0.61
CA VAL A 406 2.98 33.57 0.01
C VAL A 406 2.16 32.68 0.95
N GLU A 407 1.24 31.90 0.37
CA GLU A 407 0.55 30.83 1.08
C GLU A 407 1.39 29.55 0.97
N THR A 408 1.78 28.97 2.11
CA THR A 408 2.58 27.75 2.17
C THR A 408 1.74 26.54 2.55
N ILE A 409 2.11 25.37 2.03
CA ILE A 409 1.61 24.07 2.47
C ILE A 409 2.38 23.71 3.76
N HIS A 410 1.80 23.99 4.92
CA HIS A 410 2.43 23.77 6.22
C HIS A 410 2.14 22.36 6.74
N SER A 411 3.16 21.49 6.79
CA SER A 411 3.03 20.13 7.33
C SER A 411 3.00 20.15 8.85
N VAL A 412 1.93 19.62 9.45
CA VAL A 412 1.78 19.45 10.90
C VAL A 412 1.76 17.98 11.34
N GLY A 413 1.86 17.06 10.39
CA GLY A 413 1.88 15.62 10.54
C GLY A 413 1.92 14.95 9.18
N PRO A 414 2.01 13.61 9.11
CA PRO A 414 2.12 12.89 7.84
C PRO A 414 0.90 13.10 6.93
N PHE A 415 -0.29 13.15 7.51
CA PHE A 415 -1.56 13.28 6.78
C PHE A 415 -2.36 14.51 7.25
N MET A 416 -1.67 15.60 7.63
CA MET A 416 -2.32 16.85 8.00
C MET A 416 -1.49 18.04 7.52
N ARG A 417 -2.11 18.91 6.76
CA ARG A 417 -1.52 20.14 6.23
C ARG A 417 -2.40 21.32 6.56
N LYS A 418 -1.77 22.45 6.83
CA LYS A 418 -2.46 23.70 7.18
C LYS A 418 -2.01 24.81 6.27
N ARG A 419 -2.82 25.85 6.16
CA ARG A 419 -2.42 27.11 5.57
C ARG A 419 -1.50 27.86 6.50
N ARG A 420 -0.44 28.44 5.93
CA ARG A 420 0.41 29.40 6.64
C ARG A 420 0.87 30.45 5.65
N ASP A 421 0.50 31.71 5.89
CA ASP A 421 0.94 32.85 5.09
C ASP A 421 2.28 33.35 5.64
N VAL A 422 3.24 33.56 4.74
CA VAL A 422 4.60 33.99 5.09
C VAL A 422 5.05 35.06 4.10
N GLU A 423 5.56 36.18 4.61
CA GLU A 423 6.21 37.20 3.76
C GLU A 423 7.65 36.77 3.47
N LEU A 424 7.99 36.66 2.18
CA LEU A 424 9.32 36.30 1.68
C LEU A 424 9.96 37.47 0.92
N GLU A 425 11.29 37.52 0.90
CA GLU A 425 12.05 38.45 0.12
C GLU A 425 11.88 38.19 -1.37
N VAL A 426 11.76 39.26 -2.15
CA VAL A 426 11.88 39.24 -3.62
C VAL A 426 13.20 39.87 -3.99
N LYS A 427 14.00 39.15 -4.76
CA LYS A 427 15.29 39.58 -5.27
C LYS A 427 15.45 39.19 -6.73
N ASP A 428 15.89 40.15 -7.57
CA ASP A 428 16.03 39.98 -9.03
C ASP A 428 14.73 39.40 -9.65
N GLY A 429 13.56 39.86 -9.18
CA GLY A 429 12.26 39.41 -9.68
C GLY A 429 11.83 38.00 -9.20
N ILE A 430 12.53 37.41 -8.26
CA ILE A 430 12.30 36.01 -7.79
C ILE A 430 11.98 35.98 -6.31
N VAL A 431 10.94 35.26 -5.94
CA VAL A 431 10.59 34.99 -4.53
C VAL A 431 11.60 34.02 -3.94
N CYS A 432 12.30 34.42 -2.89
CA CYS A 432 13.37 33.66 -2.27
C CYS A 432 12.84 32.77 -1.12
N PRO A 433 13.17 31.47 -1.06
CA PRO A 433 12.89 30.66 0.12
C PRO A 433 13.66 31.20 1.32
N SER A 434 13.21 30.84 2.55
CA SER A 434 13.82 31.32 3.78
C SER A 434 13.91 30.23 4.83
N ALA A 435 15.12 29.78 5.12
CA ALA A 435 15.36 28.81 6.20
C ALA A 435 14.99 29.39 7.58
N GLU A 436 15.20 30.71 7.80
CA GLU A 436 14.82 31.40 9.05
C GLU A 436 13.31 31.37 9.29
N LYS A 437 12.51 31.52 8.21
CA LYS A 437 11.04 31.48 8.25
C LYS A 437 10.49 30.06 8.07
N ASP A 438 11.37 29.06 7.94
CA ASP A 438 11.02 27.66 7.67
C ASP A 438 10.14 27.55 6.40
N VAL A 439 10.63 28.09 5.29
CA VAL A 439 9.97 28.00 3.98
C VAL A 439 10.94 27.51 2.93
N ALA A 440 10.58 26.41 2.26
CA ALA A 440 11.28 25.85 1.11
C ALA A 440 10.38 25.85 -0.14
N MET A 441 10.98 25.67 -1.30
CA MET A 441 10.27 25.53 -2.58
C MET A 441 9.80 24.07 -2.76
N VAL A 442 8.72 23.90 -3.51
CA VAL A 442 8.24 22.60 -3.99
C VAL A 442 7.75 22.73 -5.43
N SER A 443 7.97 21.68 -6.22
CA SER A 443 7.46 21.59 -7.59
C SER A 443 6.95 20.17 -7.86
N VAL A 444 5.86 20.07 -8.63
CA VAL A 444 5.37 18.82 -9.21
C VAL A 444 5.48 18.93 -10.73
N ILE A 445 6.15 17.94 -11.33
CA ILE A 445 6.54 17.94 -12.74
C ILE A 445 5.86 16.73 -13.39
N GLU A 446 5.04 17.00 -14.42
CA GLU A 446 4.42 15.97 -15.23
C GLU A 446 5.49 15.13 -15.92
N ARG A 447 5.55 13.83 -15.62
CA ARG A 447 6.60 12.95 -16.12
C ARG A 447 6.24 12.12 -17.34
N TYR A 448 5.00 12.17 -17.80
CA TYR A 448 4.46 11.29 -18.84
C TYR A 448 4.73 11.78 -20.27
N GLY A 449 5.16 13.04 -20.41
CA GLY A 449 5.40 13.68 -21.71
C GLY A 449 4.12 14.01 -22.47
N ILE A 450 3.01 14.26 -21.76
CA ILE A 450 1.69 14.56 -22.33
C ILE A 450 1.53 16.06 -22.51
N HIS A 451 1.79 16.85 -21.47
CA HIS A 451 1.59 18.31 -21.47
C HIS A 451 2.87 19.08 -21.13
N GLY A 452 3.82 18.44 -20.42
CA GLY A 452 5.01 19.08 -19.88
C GLY A 452 4.70 20.10 -18.78
N HIS A 453 3.60 19.91 -18.05
CA HIS A 453 3.20 20.79 -16.96
C HIS A 453 4.21 20.70 -15.80
N MET A 454 4.46 21.86 -15.18
CA MET A 454 5.24 21.98 -13.95
C MET A 454 4.60 23.02 -13.06
N SER A 455 4.20 22.64 -11.88
CA SER A 455 3.69 23.55 -10.86
C SER A 455 4.77 23.94 -9.87
N LYS A 456 4.59 25.10 -9.21
CA LYS A 456 5.48 25.64 -8.20
C LYS A 456 4.68 26.09 -6.99
N GLY A 457 5.24 25.88 -5.80
CA GLY A 457 4.64 26.29 -4.54
C GLY A 457 5.69 26.39 -3.44
N PHE A 458 5.20 26.60 -2.24
CA PHE A 458 6.04 26.73 -1.05
C PHE A 458 5.54 25.77 0.03
N ILE A 459 6.50 25.13 0.71
CA ILE A 459 6.24 24.27 1.87
C ILE A 459 6.86 24.88 3.12
N SER A 460 6.26 24.57 4.28
CA SER A 460 6.80 24.94 5.59
C SER A 460 6.57 23.85 6.62
N GLY A 461 7.27 23.88 7.74
CA GLY A 461 7.27 22.78 8.73
C GLY A 461 8.28 21.69 8.38
N TRP A 462 9.24 21.94 7.48
CA TRP A 462 10.22 20.97 6.99
C TRP A 462 11.64 21.23 7.47
N SER A 463 11.94 22.46 7.87
CA SER A 463 13.23 22.95 8.36
C SER A 463 14.39 22.84 7.35
N PHE A 464 14.09 22.83 6.06
CA PHE A 464 15.14 22.78 5.02
C PHE A 464 16.00 24.04 5.04
N ASN A 465 17.31 23.88 5.12
CA ASN A 465 18.26 24.99 5.12
C ASN A 465 19.23 24.97 3.92
N LYS A 466 19.30 23.90 3.17
CA LYS A 466 20.11 23.69 1.95
C LYS A 466 19.57 22.51 1.18
N GLY A 467 20.11 22.24 0.00
CA GLY A 467 19.87 21.02 -0.75
C GLY A 467 18.45 20.84 -1.29
N ALA A 468 18.18 19.64 -1.77
CA ALA A 468 16.88 19.21 -2.30
C ALA A 468 16.67 17.70 -2.16
N ILE A 469 15.39 17.29 -2.13
CA ILE A 469 14.95 15.91 -2.25
C ILE A 469 13.97 15.77 -3.41
N ALA A 470 13.95 14.60 -4.06
CA ALA A 470 12.99 14.31 -5.12
C ALA A 470 12.56 12.84 -5.13
N THR A 471 11.36 12.60 -5.68
CA THR A 471 10.80 11.24 -5.85
C THR A 471 9.91 11.17 -7.09
N THR A 472 9.88 10.01 -7.75
CA THR A 472 8.90 9.64 -8.79
C THR A 472 7.86 8.64 -8.29
N ALA A 473 8.02 8.10 -7.08
CA ALA A 473 7.02 7.30 -6.40
C ALA A 473 6.19 8.22 -5.50
N SER A 474 5.14 8.79 -6.05
CA SER A 474 4.27 9.76 -5.38
C SER A 474 2.79 9.49 -5.69
N PRO A 475 2.13 8.69 -4.86
CA PRO A 475 0.68 8.45 -5.01
C PRO A 475 -0.12 9.78 -5.06
N ASP A 476 -1.24 9.89 -5.80
CA ASP A 476 -1.90 8.90 -6.71
C ASP A 476 -1.42 9.04 -8.15
N ASP A 477 -0.80 10.17 -8.49
CA ASP A 477 -0.50 10.54 -9.88
C ASP A 477 0.91 10.13 -10.32
N ASN A 478 1.76 9.78 -9.37
CA ASN A 478 3.15 9.38 -9.58
C ASN A 478 3.97 10.36 -10.43
N ASN A 479 3.63 11.63 -10.40
CA ASN A 479 4.45 12.68 -11.00
C ASN A 479 5.75 12.87 -10.22
N LEU A 480 6.74 13.52 -10.87
CA LEU A 480 8.01 13.81 -10.22
C LEU A 480 7.84 14.98 -9.26
N VAL A 481 8.04 14.75 -7.98
CA VAL A 481 7.94 15.76 -6.92
C VAL A 481 9.33 16.12 -6.43
N VAL A 482 9.62 17.43 -6.34
CA VAL A 482 10.90 17.97 -5.89
C VAL A 482 10.67 19.04 -4.85
N ALA A 483 11.40 19.01 -3.72
CA ALA A 483 11.40 20.09 -2.74
C ALA A 483 12.83 20.42 -2.31
N GLY A 484 13.09 21.71 -2.06
CA GLY A 484 14.43 22.13 -1.67
C GLY A 484 14.55 23.61 -1.30
N ALA A 485 15.70 23.94 -0.73
CA ALA A 485 16.11 25.32 -0.45
C ALA A 485 17.00 25.92 -1.54
N SER A 486 17.52 25.10 -2.49
CA SER A 486 18.39 25.51 -3.61
C SER A 486 17.77 25.07 -4.92
N ARG A 487 17.58 26.01 -5.85
CA ARG A 487 17.06 25.75 -7.20
C ARG A 487 18.02 24.89 -8.02
N GLU A 488 19.32 25.08 -7.86
CA GLU A 488 20.38 24.29 -8.49
C GLU A 488 20.32 22.84 -8.07
N ASP A 489 20.14 22.59 -6.76
CA ASP A 489 20.01 21.24 -6.22
C ASP A 489 18.68 20.58 -6.60
N MET A 490 17.59 21.38 -6.69
CA MET A 490 16.29 20.89 -7.21
C MET A 490 16.40 20.46 -8.68
N ALA A 491 17.09 21.25 -9.52
CA ALA A 491 17.32 20.90 -10.92
C ALA A 491 18.17 19.62 -11.04
N LEU A 492 19.25 19.51 -10.25
CA LEU A 492 20.08 18.30 -10.24
C LEU A 492 19.30 17.07 -9.76
N ALA A 493 18.47 17.21 -8.72
CA ALA A 493 17.62 16.13 -8.20
C ALA A 493 16.62 15.66 -9.26
N ALA A 494 15.87 16.56 -9.87
CA ALA A 494 14.92 16.25 -10.94
C ALA A 494 15.61 15.58 -12.14
N ASN A 495 16.70 16.15 -12.62
CA ASN A 495 17.45 15.63 -13.78
C ASN A 495 18.06 14.25 -13.51
N THR A 496 18.45 13.99 -12.27
CA THR A 496 18.91 12.65 -11.87
C THR A 496 17.79 11.62 -12.07
N LEU A 497 16.57 11.92 -11.61
CA LEU A 497 15.44 11.01 -11.73
C LEU A 497 14.97 10.86 -13.19
N ILE A 498 14.97 11.94 -13.96
CA ILE A 498 14.66 11.91 -15.41
C ILE A 498 15.67 11.00 -16.14
N GLY A 499 16.96 11.20 -15.87
CA GLY A 499 18.03 10.44 -16.55
C GLY A 499 18.10 8.96 -16.14
N GLN A 500 17.62 8.61 -14.95
CA GLN A 500 17.63 7.24 -14.41
C GLN A 500 16.29 6.48 -14.58
N GLY A 501 15.28 7.12 -15.18
CA GLY A 501 13.95 6.52 -15.36
C GLY A 501 13.11 6.39 -14.10
N GLY A 502 13.49 7.13 -13.04
CA GLY A 502 12.80 7.22 -11.76
C GLY A 502 13.67 6.88 -10.56
N GLY A 503 13.17 7.21 -9.39
CA GLY A 503 13.89 6.97 -8.13
C GLY A 503 13.50 7.91 -7.01
N GLN A 504 14.34 7.87 -5.96
CA GLN A 504 14.34 8.83 -4.85
C GLN A 504 15.78 9.32 -4.63
N VAL A 505 15.96 10.61 -4.44
CA VAL A 505 17.30 11.23 -4.39
C VAL A 505 17.38 12.36 -3.37
N VAL A 506 18.53 12.48 -2.73
CA VAL A 506 18.93 13.64 -1.91
C VAL A 506 20.15 14.28 -2.54
N VAL A 507 20.10 15.59 -2.72
CA VAL A 507 21.17 16.42 -3.30
C VAL A 507 21.55 17.54 -2.36
N ILE A 508 22.87 17.79 -2.19
CA ILE A 508 23.41 18.89 -1.39
C ILE A 508 24.60 19.50 -2.12
N ASP A 509 24.59 20.81 -2.29
CA ASP A 509 25.71 21.59 -2.86
C ASP A 509 26.21 20.99 -4.19
N GLY A 510 25.28 20.67 -5.10
CA GLY A 510 25.56 20.10 -6.42
C GLY A 510 26.04 18.64 -6.41
N LYS A 511 25.85 17.89 -5.31
CA LYS A 511 26.26 16.50 -5.19
C LYS A 511 25.10 15.62 -4.77
N ILE A 512 24.98 14.46 -5.41
CA ILE A 512 24.06 13.40 -4.99
C ILE A 512 24.64 12.77 -3.73
N ILE A 513 23.89 12.87 -2.61
CA ILE A 513 24.27 12.31 -1.31
C ILE A 513 23.76 10.87 -1.18
N SER A 514 22.50 10.63 -1.57
CA SER A 514 21.90 9.30 -1.58
C SER A 514 20.93 9.16 -2.75
N PHE A 515 20.82 7.93 -3.27
CA PHE A 515 19.97 7.62 -4.41
C PHE A 515 19.44 6.17 -4.30
N LEU A 516 18.13 6.03 -4.46
CA LEU A 516 17.43 4.76 -4.63
C LEU A 516 16.85 4.71 -6.05
N PRO A 517 17.37 3.85 -6.94
CA PRO A 517 16.81 3.68 -8.28
C PRO A 517 15.48 2.93 -8.23
N LEU A 518 14.50 3.44 -8.97
CA LEU A 518 13.17 2.83 -9.13
C LEU A 518 12.88 2.63 -10.62
N PRO A 519 13.58 1.71 -11.31
CA PRO A 519 13.48 1.58 -12.77
C PRO A 519 12.16 0.96 -13.25
N ILE A 520 11.41 0.30 -12.36
CA ILE A 520 10.14 -0.33 -12.72
C ILE A 520 9.04 0.70 -12.59
N ALA A 521 8.51 1.17 -13.70
CA ALA A 521 7.49 2.21 -13.79
C ALA A 521 7.86 3.51 -13.05
N GLY A 522 9.15 3.73 -12.71
CA GLY A 522 9.59 4.82 -11.85
C GLY A 522 9.13 4.70 -10.39
N ILE A 523 8.61 3.55 -9.98
CA ILE A 523 7.93 3.32 -8.69
C ILE A 523 8.65 2.24 -7.87
N ALA A 524 9.14 1.18 -8.51
CA ALA A 524 9.65 0.01 -7.83
C ALA A 524 11.04 -0.42 -8.34
N SER A 525 11.70 -1.26 -7.52
CA SER A 525 13.04 -1.78 -7.73
C SER A 525 13.09 -3.30 -7.53
N ASP A 526 14.04 -3.96 -8.21
CA ASP A 526 14.39 -5.37 -8.02
C ASP A 526 15.50 -5.59 -7.00
N LEU A 527 15.92 -4.55 -6.30
CA LEU A 527 16.86 -4.70 -5.20
C LEU A 527 16.33 -5.71 -4.17
N ALA A 528 17.23 -6.54 -3.63
CA ALA A 528 16.87 -7.42 -2.53
C ALA A 528 16.28 -6.60 -1.36
N PRO A 529 15.32 -7.13 -0.58
CA PRO A 529 14.67 -6.36 0.49
C PRO A 529 15.65 -5.71 1.46
N GLU A 530 16.76 -6.38 1.82
CA GLU A 530 17.79 -5.85 2.71
C GLU A 530 18.57 -4.70 2.09
N GLU A 531 18.86 -4.77 0.78
CA GLU A 531 19.56 -3.72 0.06
C GLU A 531 18.66 -2.49 -0.10
N LEU A 532 17.38 -2.70 -0.42
CA LEU A 532 16.40 -1.62 -0.51
C LEU A 532 16.21 -0.94 0.84
N ALA A 533 16.05 -1.70 1.93
CA ALA A 533 15.94 -1.16 3.28
C ALA A 533 17.17 -0.31 3.68
N LYS A 534 18.37 -0.74 3.30
CA LYS A 534 19.58 0.05 3.50
C LYS A 534 19.53 1.38 2.73
N LYS A 535 19.05 1.37 1.48
CA LYS A 535 18.88 2.58 0.69
C LYS A 535 17.83 3.53 1.28
N GLU A 536 16.74 3.03 1.83
CA GLU A 536 15.76 3.85 2.55
C GLU A 536 16.39 4.56 3.76
N ILE A 537 17.27 3.88 4.51
CA ILE A 537 18.01 4.48 5.63
C ILE A 537 19.00 5.54 5.14
N GLU A 538 19.76 5.27 4.07
CA GLU A 538 20.70 6.24 3.47
C GLU A 538 19.98 7.51 3.00
N LEU A 539 18.77 7.38 2.44
CA LEU A 539 17.94 8.52 2.03
C LEU A 539 17.46 9.35 3.23
N GLU A 540 17.00 8.68 4.30
CA GLU A 540 16.58 9.38 5.54
C GLU A 540 17.73 10.12 6.20
N GLU A 541 18.91 9.51 6.26
CA GLU A 541 20.12 10.14 6.80
C GLU A 541 20.52 11.36 5.96
N GLY A 542 20.55 11.23 4.63
CA GLY A 542 20.82 12.34 3.73
C GLY A 542 19.79 13.49 3.85
N ALA A 543 18.51 13.16 4.05
CA ALA A 543 17.48 14.17 4.26
C ALA A 543 17.62 14.91 5.61
N LYS A 544 18.19 14.27 6.64
CA LYS A 544 18.56 14.95 7.90
C LYS A 544 19.71 15.95 7.70
N GLU A 545 20.65 15.67 6.78
CA GLU A 545 21.75 16.59 6.47
C GLU A 545 21.29 17.89 5.80
N ILE A 546 20.15 17.90 5.11
CA ILE A 546 19.53 19.12 4.56
C ILE A 546 18.79 19.95 5.61
N GLY A 547 18.75 19.47 6.87
CA GLY A 547 18.12 20.13 8.01
C GLY A 547 16.72 19.65 8.33
N SER A 548 16.19 18.63 7.65
CA SER A 548 14.81 18.19 7.88
C SER A 548 14.53 17.76 9.31
N SER A 549 13.45 18.31 9.87
CA SER A 549 12.92 17.90 11.19
C SER A 549 11.88 16.78 11.11
N LEU A 550 11.46 16.39 9.89
CA LEU A 550 10.47 15.35 9.67
C LEU A 550 11.09 13.95 9.84
N PRO A 551 10.34 12.97 10.34
CA PRO A 551 10.85 11.62 10.57
C PRO A 551 11.17 10.86 9.28
N ASP A 552 10.44 11.13 8.19
CA ASP A 552 10.65 10.55 6.86
C ASP A 552 10.31 11.59 5.77
N PRO A 553 11.21 12.54 5.47
CA PRO A 553 10.90 13.65 4.58
C PRO A 553 10.52 13.23 3.17
N ILE A 554 11.11 12.15 2.63
CA ILE A 554 10.80 11.68 1.28
C ILE A 554 9.40 11.07 1.22
N PHE A 555 8.99 10.36 2.26
CA PHE A 555 7.63 9.88 2.38
C PHE A 555 6.63 11.05 2.46
N TYR A 556 6.90 12.06 3.28
CA TYR A 556 6.04 13.27 3.33
C TYR A 556 5.97 13.96 1.97
N LEU A 557 7.10 14.02 1.23
CA LEU A 557 7.17 14.59 -0.11
C LEU A 557 6.27 13.83 -1.09
N SER A 558 6.32 12.49 -1.05
CA SER A 558 5.57 11.65 -1.97
C SER A 558 4.05 11.80 -1.83
N PHE A 559 3.56 12.21 -0.66
CA PHE A 559 2.13 12.41 -0.40
C PHE A 559 1.63 13.83 -0.67
N LEU A 560 2.51 14.80 -1.00
CA LEU A 560 2.07 16.18 -1.29
C LEU A 560 1.07 16.28 -2.44
N PRO A 561 1.11 15.44 -3.51
CA PRO A 561 0.12 15.48 -4.58
C PRO A 561 -1.26 14.94 -4.20
N ILE A 562 -1.39 14.15 -3.13
CA ILE A 562 -2.69 13.59 -2.73
C ILE A 562 -3.64 14.71 -2.29
N THR A 563 -4.63 15.01 -3.12
CA THR A 563 -5.59 16.09 -2.88
C THR A 563 -6.68 15.72 -1.86
N ALA A 564 -6.78 14.47 -1.46
CA ALA A 564 -7.69 14.02 -0.41
C ALA A 564 -7.19 14.31 1.02
N ILE A 565 -5.95 14.79 1.17
CA ILE A 565 -5.38 15.17 2.47
C ILE A 565 -5.61 16.67 2.71
N PRO A 566 -6.38 17.06 3.76
CA PRO A 566 -6.62 18.47 4.05
C PRO A 566 -5.38 19.18 4.65
N ASP A 567 -5.25 20.52 4.52
CA ASP A 567 -6.15 21.45 3.80
C ASP A 567 -5.65 21.79 2.38
N LEU A 568 -4.34 21.61 2.09
CA LEU A 568 -3.68 22.02 0.85
C LEU A 568 -2.87 20.87 0.24
N ALA A 569 -2.81 20.83 -1.08
CA ALA A 569 -1.99 19.91 -1.86
C ALA A 569 -1.32 20.67 -3.03
N ILE A 570 -0.48 19.96 -3.80
CA ILE A 570 0.10 20.47 -5.05
C ILE A 570 0.19 19.33 -6.07
N THR A 571 -0.38 19.53 -7.26
CA THR A 571 -0.28 18.61 -8.40
C THR A 571 0.49 19.29 -9.55
N ASP A 572 0.72 18.59 -10.65
CA ASP A 572 1.33 19.17 -11.86
C ASP A 572 0.55 20.39 -12.40
N GLY A 573 -0.76 20.46 -12.12
CA GLY A 573 -1.64 21.57 -12.51
C GLY A 573 -1.59 22.80 -11.59
N GLY A 574 -1.02 22.69 -10.39
CA GLY A 574 -0.93 23.81 -9.43
C GLY A 574 -1.17 23.44 -7.98
N CYS A 575 -1.10 24.46 -7.11
CA CYS A 575 -1.51 24.33 -5.70
C CYS A 575 -3.02 24.15 -5.59
N VAL A 576 -3.48 23.21 -4.74
CA VAL A 576 -4.88 22.80 -4.59
C VAL A 576 -5.39 23.14 -3.19
N ASP A 577 -6.54 23.81 -3.15
CA ASP A 577 -7.34 24.00 -1.94
C ASP A 577 -8.34 22.82 -1.82
N TYR A 578 -8.06 21.88 -0.92
CA TYR A 578 -8.91 20.72 -0.67
C TYR A 578 -10.36 21.11 -0.30
N THR A 579 -10.53 22.18 0.50
CA THR A 579 -11.85 22.57 0.98
C THR A 579 -12.75 23.12 -0.13
N LYS A 580 -12.15 23.59 -1.23
CA LYS A 580 -12.83 24.18 -2.38
C LYS A 580 -12.69 23.35 -3.64
N LEU A 581 -11.89 22.27 -3.60
CA LEU A 581 -11.56 21.38 -4.73
C LEU A 581 -11.14 22.16 -5.99
N ARG A 582 -10.24 23.14 -5.82
CA ARG A 582 -9.79 24.02 -6.92
C ARG A 582 -8.34 24.45 -6.76
N TYR A 583 -7.76 24.83 -7.87
CA TYR A 583 -6.44 25.46 -7.90
C TYR A 583 -6.45 26.86 -7.29
N PHE A 584 -5.32 27.27 -6.70
CA PHE A 584 -5.08 28.62 -6.21
C PHE A 584 -3.64 29.07 -6.54
N ASP A 585 -3.43 30.40 -6.60
CA ASP A 585 -2.10 30.98 -6.74
C ASP A 585 -1.45 31.09 -5.36
N PRO A 586 -0.26 30.52 -5.11
CA PRO A 586 0.43 30.64 -3.84
C PRO A 586 0.93 32.05 -3.53
N ILE A 587 1.00 32.97 -4.52
CA ILE A 587 1.35 34.38 -4.30
C ILE A 587 0.10 35.18 -3.98
N LEU A 588 -0.03 35.65 -2.74
CA LEU A 588 -1.20 36.40 -2.25
C LEU A 588 -1.07 37.90 -2.50
N GLU A 589 0.11 38.45 -2.29
CA GLU A 589 0.39 39.91 -2.44
C GLU A 589 1.87 40.13 -2.77
N VAL A 590 2.16 41.13 -3.54
CA VAL A 590 3.53 41.57 -3.86
C VAL A 590 3.68 43.04 -3.52
N LYS A 591 4.77 43.40 -2.81
CA LYS A 591 5.09 44.78 -2.39
C LYS A 591 6.48 45.17 -2.81
N GLU A 592 6.58 46.24 -3.57
CA GLU A 592 7.85 46.87 -3.91
C GLU A 592 8.41 47.67 -2.73
N ASN A 593 9.75 47.66 -2.53
CA ASN A 593 10.41 48.38 -1.44
C ASN A 593 10.33 49.92 -1.61
#